data_f3133cdac0718cbb78d077f813f37ed0
#
_entry.id   f3133cdac0718cbb78d077f813f37ed0
#
_cell.length_a   1.000
_cell.length_b   1.000
_cell.length_c   1.000
_cell.angle_alpha   90.00
_cell.angle_beta   90.00
_cell.angle_gamma   90.00
#
_symmetry.space_group_name_H-M   'P 1'
#
loop_
_entity.id
_entity.type
_entity.pdbx_description
1 polymer ?
#
loop_
_entity_poly.entity_id
_entity_poly.type
_entity_poly.pdbx_seq_one_letter_code
_entity_poly.pdbx_strand_id
1 'polypeptide(L)'
;KATKDYVMWLDCDDIIDEANQRAINEFKLSLSNYGCDAFLAHYCCAPSLSITVTRIVKRGSCQWEGFVHEYLAAKSNRKLLDFTITHNKPASSLERDSGRNLKIFKKKLKEKVAFTTRDIIYFAKELYWNEDYKKSLIWLDKYFKQADTWVEDCIEATKIKADVLGKIGRGDEMIEVLAQGIVKYGMNKTLLYDCGLALYNANKYREASMYFLAIVNGLGVDSMYFTDVQDYTYLSLVWLSCCYWYNGEKLIGKRFHEIAKAMRPDSPTIINNEKFFGKV
;
A
#
# COMPACT_ATOMS: atom_id res chain seq x y z
N LYS A 1 -29.63 8.92 15.12
CA LYS A 1 -28.82 10.16 15.01
C LYS A 1 -27.94 10.28 16.25
N ALA A 2 -26.64 10.60 16.06
CA ALA A 2 -25.71 10.80 17.18
C ALA A 2 -26.12 12.06 17.97
N THR A 3 -26.08 11.97 19.31
CA THR A 3 -26.49 13.05 20.22
C THR A 3 -25.34 13.66 21.02
N LYS A 4 -24.16 13.01 21.03
CA LYS A 4 -22.95 13.45 21.75
C LYS A 4 -22.09 14.38 20.90
N ASP A 5 -21.14 15.08 21.51
CA ASP A 5 -20.27 16.07 20.85
C ASP A 5 -19.28 15.44 19.87
N TYR A 6 -18.88 14.21 20.13
CA TYR A 6 -18.01 13.42 19.24
C TYR A 6 -18.72 12.13 18.81
N VAL A 7 -18.43 11.70 17.60
CA VAL A 7 -18.99 10.51 16.96
C VAL A 7 -17.86 9.62 16.50
N MET A 8 -17.90 8.35 16.87
CA MET A 8 -17.05 7.30 16.32
C MET A 8 -17.90 6.47 15.35
N TRP A 9 -17.31 6.11 14.22
CA TRP A 9 -17.92 5.20 13.26
C TRP A 9 -17.12 3.91 13.13
N LEU A 10 -17.81 2.80 12.92
CA LEU A 10 -17.25 1.47 12.74
C LEU A 10 -18.05 0.76 11.65
N ASP A 11 -17.38 -0.10 10.89
CA ASP A 11 -18.03 -1.06 10.02
C ASP A 11 -18.59 -2.23 10.84
N CYS A 12 -19.62 -2.91 10.35
CA CYS A 12 -20.27 -4.00 11.10
C CYS A 12 -19.36 -5.21 11.34
N ASP A 13 -18.29 -5.32 10.59
CA ASP A 13 -17.27 -6.37 10.65
C ASP A 13 -15.94 -5.89 11.27
N ASP A 14 -15.92 -4.67 11.84
CA ASP A 14 -14.78 -4.17 12.60
C ASP A 14 -14.73 -4.80 14.01
N ILE A 15 -13.53 -5.17 14.44
CA ILE A 15 -13.25 -5.69 15.77
C ILE A 15 -12.32 -4.73 16.51
N ILE A 16 -12.64 -4.47 17.78
CA ILE A 16 -11.77 -3.75 18.72
C ILE A 16 -11.54 -4.70 19.91
N ASP A 17 -10.32 -5.15 20.10
CA ASP A 17 -9.95 -6.00 21.22
C ASP A 17 -10.04 -5.26 22.58
N GLU A 18 -9.94 -5.99 23.68
CA GLU A 18 -10.07 -5.42 25.02
C GLU A 18 -9.02 -4.36 25.35
N ALA A 19 -7.79 -4.50 24.84
CA ALA A 19 -6.73 -3.53 25.11
C ALA A 19 -7.04 -2.21 24.38
N ASN A 20 -7.45 -2.28 23.13
CA ASN A 20 -7.85 -1.13 22.35
C ASN A 20 -9.16 -0.49 22.86
N GLN A 21 -10.11 -1.29 23.38
CA GLN A 21 -11.31 -0.76 24.07
C GLN A 21 -10.93 0.05 25.31
N ARG A 22 -9.97 -0.43 26.11
CA ARG A 22 -9.46 0.32 27.27
C ARG A 22 -8.82 1.64 26.84
N ALA A 23 -7.95 1.63 25.82
CA ALA A 23 -7.31 2.83 25.29
C ALA A 23 -8.35 3.87 24.81
N ILE A 24 -9.41 3.44 24.12
CA ILE A 24 -10.52 4.32 23.70
C ILE A 24 -11.25 4.90 24.90
N ASN A 25 -11.50 4.11 25.95
CA ASN A 25 -12.20 4.59 27.15
C ASN A 25 -11.35 5.60 27.93
N GLU A 26 -10.05 5.39 28.04
CA GLU A 26 -9.11 6.35 28.63
C GLU A 26 -9.05 7.64 27.81
N PHE A 27 -8.95 7.53 26.48
CA PHE A 27 -9.00 8.66 25.59
C PHE A 27 -10.27 9.52 25.75
N LYS A 28 -11.44 8.89 25.93
CA LYS A 28 -12.71 9.62 26.17
C LYS A 28 -12.64 10.56 27.37
N LEU A 29 -11.90 10.21 28.43
CA LEU A 29 -11.77 11.03 29.62
C LEU A 29 -10.94 12.32 29.36
N SER A 30 -10.06 12.27 28.38
CA SER A 30 -9.17 13.38 28.00
C SER A 30 -9.62 14.14 26.73
N LEU A 31 -10.72 13.74 26.13
CA LEU A 31 -11.18 14.20 24.82
C LEU A 31 -11.35 15.72 24.73
N SER A 32 -11.85 16.36 25.80
CA SER A 32 -12.03 17.81 25.89
C SER A 32 -10.71 18.60 25.91
N ASN A 33 -9.60 17.94 26.22
CA ASN A 33 -8.27 18.57 26.30
C ASN A 33 -7.63 18.74 24.93
N TYR A 34 -8.19 18.13 23.89
CA TYR A 34 -7.68 18.19 22.55
C TYR A 34 -8.50 19.21 21.73
N GLY A 35 -7.86 20.25 21.24
CA GLY A 35 -8.45 21.22 20.31
C GLY A 35 -8.61 20.68 18.87
N CYS A 36 -8.87 19.36 18.71
CA CYS A 36 -8.96 18.67 17.42
C CYS A 36 -10.40 18.35 17.06
N ASP A 37 -10.73 18.49 15.78
CA ASP A 37 -12.04 18.14 15.26
C ASP A 37 -12.12 16.69 14.75
N ALA A 38 -10.97 16.05 14.51
CA ALA A 38 -10.89 14.70 14.02
C ALA A 38 -9.70 13.92 14.61
N PHE A 39 -9.93 12.63 14.84
CA PHE A 39 -8.91 11.74 15.35
C PHE A 39 -8.82 10.51 14.44
N LEU A 40 -7.58 10.15 14.15
CA LEU A 40 -7.24 9.00 13.32
C LEU A 40 -6.91 7.81 14.22
N ALA A 41 -7.15 6.62 13.73
CA ALA A 41 -6.77 5.36 14.36
C ALA A 41 -6.05 4.47 13.34
N HIS A 42 -5.25 3.55 13.85
CA HIS A 42 -4.71 2.47 13.03
C HIS A 42 -5.83 1.52 12.62
N TYR A 43 -5.87 1.16 11.36
CA TYR A 43 -6.87 0.25 10.81
C TYR A 43 -6.19 -0.90 10.09
N CYS A 44 -6.20 -2.07 10.70
CA CYS A 44 -5.64 -3.29 10.14
C CYS A 44 -6.63 -3.89 9.13
N CYS A 45 -6.39 -3.65 7.86
CA CYS A 45 -7.25 -4.14 6.77
C CYS A 45 -6.98 -5.59 6.39
N ALA A 46 -5.76 -6.06 6.65
CA ALA A 46 -5.29 -7.42 6.40
C ALA A 46 -4.07 -7.70 7.30
N PRO A 47 -3.66 -8.97 7.48
CA PRO A 47 -2.48 -9.29 8.30
C PRO A 47 -1.20 -8.55 7.93
N SER A 48 -1.07 -8.15 6.65
CA SER A 48 0.09 -7.45 6.11
C SER A 48 -0.18 -5.98 5.76
N LEU A 49 -1.38 -5.45 6.03
CA LEU A 49 -1.76 -4.09 5.63
C LEU A 49 -2.46 -3.34 6.75
N SER A 50 -1.84 -2.29 7.23
CA SER A 50 -2.44 -1.31 8.13
C SER A 50 -2.45 0.06 7.48
N ILE A 51 -3.53 0.80 7.67
CA ILE A 51 -3.68 2.19 7.21
C ILE A 51 -4.12 3.07 8.38
N THR A 52 -3.96 4.37 8.22
CA THR A 52 -4.44 5.35 9.21
C THR A 52 -5.72 5.99 8.69
N VAL A 53 -6.81 5.86 9.47
CA VAL A 53 -8.15 6.30 9.05
C VAL A 53 -8.78 7.20 10.11
N THR A 54 -9.48 8.26 9.68
CA THR A 54 -10.30 9.08 10.58
C THR A 54 -11.47 8.27 11.12
N ARG A 55 -11.50 8.02 12.44
CA ARG A 55 -12.52 7.19 13.09
C ARG A 55 -13.37 7.95 14.08
N ILE A 56 -12.87 9.03 14.67
CA ILE A 56 -13.60 9.86 15.63
C ILE A 56 -13.61 11.29 15.12
N VAL A 57 -14.77 11.93 15.11
CA VAL A 57 -14.95 13.30 14.65
C VAL A 57 -15.87 14.07 15.57
N LYS A 58 -15.62 15.36 15.71
CA LYS A 58 -16.57 16.28 16.35
C LYS A 58 -17.83 16.37 15.52
N ARG A 59 -18.97 16.23 16.15
CA ARG A 59 -20.26 16.22 15.46
C ARG A 59 -20.46 17.51 14.66
N GLY A 60 -20.71 17.36 13.37
CA GLY A 60 -20.94 18.50 12.45
C GLY A 60 -19.67 19.11 11.87
N SER A 61 -18.47 18.68 12.27
CA SER A 61 -17.19 19.22 11.73
C SER A 61 -16.77 18.56 10.41
N CYS A 62 -17.28 17.39 10.11
CA CYS A 62 -16.88 16.59 8.96
C CYS A 62 -18.10 16.12 8.16
N GLN A 63 -17.88 15.87 6.88
CA GLN A 63 -18.88 15.28 5.98
C GLN A 63 -18.28 14.04 5.30
N TRP A 64 -19.15 13.07 4.95
CA TRP A 64 -18.78 11.95 4.13
C TRP A 64 -18.62 12.41 2.68
N GLU A 65 -17.51 12.05 2.08
CA GLU A 65 -17.18 12.31 0.68
C GLU A 65 -16.84 11.00 -0.05
N GLY A 66 -17.07 11.00 -1.37
CA GLY A 66 -16.90 9.82 -2.23
C GLY A 66 -18.19 9.04 -2.44
N PHE A 67 -18.34 8.35 -3.56
CA PHE A 67 -19.47 7.42 -3.81
C PHE A 67 -19.08 5.97 -3.56
N VAL A 68 -17.80 5.71 -3.45
CA VAL A 68 -17.17 4.43 -3.08
C VAL A 68 -15.90 4.76 -2.31
N HIS A 69 -15.54 3.92 -1.34
CA HIS A 69 -14.42 4.21 -0.45
C HIS A 69 -14.60 5.58 0.25
N GLU A 70 -15.82 5.79 0.77
CA GLU A 70 -16.19 7.02 1.45
C GLU A 70 -15.25 7.30 2.61
N TYR A 71 -14.97 8.56 2.84
CA TYR A 71 -14.14 9.02 3.93
C TYR A 71 -14.72 10.26 4.59
N LEU A 72 -14.37 10.48 5.85
CA LEU A 72 -14.72 11.70 6.55
C LEU A 72 -13.71 12.81 6.22
N ALA A 73 -14.15 13.78 5.44
CA ALA A 73 -13.36 14.96 5.08
C ALA A 73 -13.27 15.91 6.27
N ALA A 74 -12.16 15.83 7.01
CA ALA A 74 -11.86 16.74 8.10
C ALA A 74 -11.03 17.93 7.59
N LYS A 75 -11.54 19.15 7.81
CA LYS A 75 -10.92 20.40 7.32
C LYS A 75 -9.79 20.92 8.19
N SER A 76 -9.62 20.42 9.42
CA SER A 76 -8.70 20.97 10.41
C SER A 76 -7.99 19.91 11.25
N ASN A 77 -7.23 20.34 12.22
CA ASN A 77 -6.37 19.59 13.13
C ASN A 77 -6.79 18.14 13.37
N ARG A 78 -5.96 17.22 12.88
CA ARG A 78 -6.12 15.78 13.08
C ARG A 78 -5.06 15.28 14.05
N LYS A 79 -5.42 14.38 14.93
CA LYS A 79 -4.50 13.69 15.83
C LYS A 79 -4.60 12.18 15.64
N LEU A 80 -3.46 11.53 15.50
CA LEU A 80 -3.38 10.07 15.52
C LEU A 80 -3.46 9.61 16.97
N LEU A 81 -4.29 8.61 17.21
CA LEU A 81 -4.46 7.93 18.49
C LEU A 81 -3.80 6.56 18.44
N ASP A 82 -3.28 6.14 19.58
CA ASP A 82 -2.59 4.85 19.72
C ASP A 82 -3.57 3.74 20.07
N PHE A 83 -4.49 3.44 19.14
CA PHE A 83 -5.30 2.22 19.18
C PHE A 83 -5.55 1.70 17.75
N THR A 84 -5.81 0.41 17.68
CA THR A 84 -6.02 -0.31 16.42
C THR A 84 -7.45 -0.85 16.34
N ILE A 85 -8.05 -0.71 15.16
CA ILE A 85 -9.29 -1.37 14.77
C ILE A 85 -8.94 -2.41 13.71
N THR A 86 -9.41 -3.63 13.87
CA THR A 86 -9.15 -4.72 12.93
C THR A 86 -10.38 -4.98 12.07
N HIS A 87 -10.21 -4.94 10.74
CA HIS A 87 -11.23 -5.34 9.80
C HIS A 87 -11.30 -6.87 9.71
N ASN A 88 -12.44 -7.43 10.09
CA ASN A 88 -12.65 -8.87 10.10
C ASN A 88 -13.68 -9.29 9.03
N LYS A 89 -13.36 -8.98 7.78
CA LYS A 89 -14.27 -9.28 6.66
C LYS A 89 -14.41 -10.80 6.47
N PRO A 90 -15.62 -11.36 6.56
CA PRO A 90 -15.83 -12.79 6.30
C PRO A 90 -15.48 -13.16 4.85
N ALA A 91 -14.83 -14.28 4.63
CA ALA A 91 -14.47 -14.75 3.29
C ALA A 91 -15.68 -14.82 2.34
N SER A 92 -16.87 -15.17 2.84
CA SER A 92 -18.13 -15.23 2.08
C SER A 92 -18.61 -13.86 1.56
N SER A 93 -18.12 -12.74 2.11
CA SER A 93 -18.48 -11.41 1.65
C SER A 93 -17.63 -10.93 0.48
N LEU A 94 -16.43 -11.51 0.29
CA LEU A 94 -15.50 -11.14 -0.79
C LEU A 94 -16.12 -11.41 -2.17
N GLU A 95 -16.77 -12.56 -2.35
CA GLU A 95 -17.41 -12.92 -3.63
C GLU A 95 -18.60 -12.01 -3.95
N ARG A 96 -19.43 -11.66 -2.95
CA ARG A 96 -20.60 -10.78 -3.13
C ARG A 96 -20.23 -9.36 -3.54
N ASP A 97 -19.10 -8.87 -3.07
CA ASP A 97 -18.64 -7.51 -3.33
C ASP A 97 -17.86 -7.38 -4.63
N SER A 98 -17.51 -8.50 -5.26
CA SER A 98 -16.77 -8.51 -6.52
C SER A 98 -17.49 -7.67 -7.59
N GLY A 99 -16.83 -6.63 -8.06
CA GLY A 99 -17.34 -5.73 -9.10
C GLY A 99 -18.48 -4.77 -8.69
N ARG A 100 -18.95 -4.77 -7.43
CA ARG A 100 -19.97 -3.83 -6.93
C ARG A 100 -19.51 -2.37 -7.12
N ASN A 101 -18.34 -2.05 -6.65
CA ASN A 101 -17.77 -0.71 -6.72
C ASN A 101 -17.59 -0.26 -8.16
N LEU A 102 -17.08 -1.14 -9.02
CA LEU A 102 -16.96 -0.87 -10.45
C LEU A 102 -18.31 -0.53 -11.11
N LYS A 103 -19.40 -1.22 -10.71
CA LYS A 103 -20.75 -0.92 -11.19
C LYS A 103 -21.23 0.47 -10.77
N ILE A 104 -20.93 0.88 -9.53
CA ILE A 104 -21.25 2.22 -9.01
C ILE A 104 -20.52 3.29 -9.84
N PHE A 105 -19.21 3.16 -10.03
CA PHE A 105 -18.43 4.11 -10.86
C PHE A 105 -18.96 4.18 -12.30
N LYS A 106 -19.23 3.04 -12.94
CA LYS A 106 -19.80 3.00 -14.30
C LYS A 106 -21.18 3.68 -14.37
N LYS A 107 -22.02 3.53 -13.33
CA LYS A 107 -23.30 4.24 -13.24
C LYS A 107 -23.09 5.74 -13.15
N LYS A 108 -22.18 6.22 -12.28
CA LYS A 108 -21.86 7.65 -12.13
C LYS A 108 -21.33 8.28 -13.42
N LEU A 109 -20.50 7.55 -14.18
CA LEU A 109 -20.07 8.00 -15.51
C LEU A 109 -21.22 8.15 -16.49
N LYS A 110 -22.19 7.21 -16.51
CA LYS A 110 -23.39 7.32 -17.36
C LYS A 110 -24.27 8.51 -16.96
N GLU A 111 -24.35 8.80 -15.67
CA GLU A 111 -25.04 9.97 -15.11
C GLU A 111 -24.28 11.29 -15.35
N LYS A 112 -23.12 11.24 -16.00
CA LYS A 112 -22.24 12.39 -16.28
C LYS A 112 -21.79 13.14 -15.03
N VAL A 113 -21.67 12.45 -13.89
CA VAL A 113 -21.14 13.02 -12.65
C VAL A 113 -19.66 13.31 -12.85
N ALA A 114 -19.23 14.52 -12.49
CA ALA A 114 -17.82 14.88 -12.50
C ALA A 114 -17.06 14.08 -11.44
N PHE A 115 -15.96 13.44 -11.83
CA PHE A 115 -15.09 12.71 -10.92
C PHE A 115 -14.04 13.65 -10.32
N THR A 116 -13.89 13.61 -9.00
CA THR A 116 -12.76 14.21 -8.29
C THR A 116 -11.47 13.46 -8.60
N THR A 117 -10.31 14.03 -8.26
CA THR A 117 -9.02 13.35 -8.38
C THR A 117 -9.01 12.01 -7.65
N ARG A 118 -9.63 11.97 -6.45
CA ARG A 118 -9.81 10.74 -5.68
C ARG A 118 -10.69 9.71 -6.41
N ASP A 119 -11.80 10.12 -7.00
CA ASP A 119 -12.67 9.22 -7.76
C ASP A 119 -11.95 8.63 -8.98
N ILE A 120 -11.09 9.42 -9.63
CA ILE A 120 -10.30 8.98 -10.79
C ILE A 120 -9.35 7.84 -10.41
N ILE A 121 -8.58 7.99 -9.32
CA ILE A 121 -7.64 6.94 -8.90
C ILE A 121 -8.38 5.70 -8.41
N TYR A 122 -9.46 5.84 -7.62
CA TYR A 122 -10.21 4.68 -7.15
C TYR A 122 -10.93 3.95 -8.29
N PHE A 123 -11.43 4.66 -9.30
CA PHE A 123 -11.97 4.01 -10.48
C PHE A 123 -10.89 3.26 -11.28
N ALA A 124 -9.70 3.82 -11.40
CA ALA A 124 -8.56 3.12 -12.02
C ALA A 124 -8.19 1.84 -11.26
N LYS A 125 -8.19 1.89 -9.92
CA LYS A 125 -7.98 0.72 -9.04
C LYS A 125 -9.06 -0.34 -9.23
N GLU A 126 -10.33 0.05 -9.27
CA GLU A 126 -11.44 -0.89 -9.51
C GLU A 126 -11.36 -1.54 -10.89
N LEU A 127 -10.93 -0.82 -11.91
CA LEU A 127 -10.69 -1.38 -13.24
C LEU A 127 -9.53 -2.39 -13.21
N TYR A 128 -8.46 -2.08 -12.48
CA TYR A 128 -7.33 -2.98 -12.29
C TYR A 128 -7.73 -4.28 -11.58
N TRP A 129 -8.43 -4.19 -10.45
CA TRP A 129 -8.88 -5.38 -9.69
C TRP A 129 -9.91 -6.22 -10.45
N ASN A 130 -10.62 -5.63 -11.41
CA ASN A 130 -11.51 -6.35 -12.33
C ASN A 130 -10.84 -6.70 -13.67
N GLU A 131 -9.51 -6.66 -13.73
CA GLU A 131 -8.68 -7.07 -14.88
C GLU A 131 -8.92 -6.29 -16.18
N ASP A 132 -9.62 -5.14 -16.14
CA ASP A 132 -9.79 -4.24 -17.28
C ASP A 132 -8.52 -3.37 -17.41
N TYR A 133 -7.38 -4.00 -17.63
CA TYR A 133 -6.05 -3.38 -17.62
C TYR A 133 -5.93 -2.21 -18.59
N LYS A 134 -6.50 -2.33 -19.79
CA LYS A 134 -6.45 -1.26 -20.80
C LYS A 134 -7.14 0.00 -20.31
N LYS A 135 -8.33 -0.13 -19.72
CA LYS A 135 -9.04 1.03 -19.17
C LYS A 135 -8.39 1.54 -17.89
N SER A 136 -7.85 0.67 -17.05
CA SER A 136 -7.08 1.08 -15.88
C SER A 136 -5.94 2.01 -16.27
N LEU A 137 -5.14 1.69 -17.29
CA LEU A 137 -4.06 2.57 -17.80
C LEU A 137 -4.57 3.94 -18.21
N ILE A 138 -5.68 3.99 -18.97
CA ILE A 138 -6.26 5.27 -19.42
C ILE A 138 -6.63 6.16 -18.22
N TRP A 139 -7.22 5.56 -17.16
CA TRP A 139 -7.64 6.29 -15.98
C TRP A 139 -6.46 6.66 -15.06
N LEU A 140 -5.42 5.82 -14.99
CA LEU A 140 -4.15 6.16 -14.32
C LEU A 140 -3.46 7.33 -15.01
N ASP A 141 -3.41 7.35 -16.35
CA ASP A 141 -2.86 8.47 -17.10
C ASP A 141 -3.66 9.76 -16.91
N LYS A 142 -5.00 9.63 -16.76
CA LYS A 142 -5.86 10.76 -16.41
C LYS A 142 -5.58 11.25 -14.99
N TYR A 143 -5.35 10.34 -14.03
CA TYR A 143 -4.98 10.69 -12.66
C TYR A 143 -3.70 11.48 -12.59
N PHE A 144 -2.63 11.04 -13.26
CA PHE A 144 -1.33 11.72 -13.25
C PHE A 144 -1.34 13.11 -13.89
N LYS A 145 -2.41 13.48 -14.59
CA LYS A 145 -2.62 14.83 -15.14
C LYS A 145 -3.37 15.78 -14.19
N GLN A 146 -3.84 15.28 -13.04
CA GLN A 146 -4.49 16.14 -12.06
C GLN A 146 -3.47 16.97 -11.29
N ALA A 147 -3.83 18.19 -10.91
CA ALA A 147 -2.93 19.10 -10.18
C ALA A 147 -2.91 18.83 -8.67
N ASP A 148 -3.99 18.27 -8.13
CA ASP A 148 -4.23 18.07 -6.70
C ASP A 148 -4.03 16.61 -6.27
N THR A 149 -3.03 15.94 -6.83
CA THR A 149 -2.70 14.56 -6.47
C THR A 149 -1.98 14.48 -5.13
N TRP A 150 -2.33 13.47 -4.34
CA TRP A 150 -1.63 13.15 -3.10
C TRP A 150 -0.47 12.18 -3.37
N VAL A 151 0.70 12.43 -2.75
CA VAL A 151 1.93 11.68 -3.04
C VAL A 151 1.79 10.17 -2.81
N GLU A 152 1.10 9.76 -1.76
CA GLU A 152 0.90 8.32 -1.46
C GLU A 152 0.02 7.64 -2.54
N ASP A 153 -1.05 8.31 -2.98
CA ASP A 153 -1.86 7.84 -4.09
C ASP A 153 -1.06 7.82 -5.41
N CYS A 154 -0.11 8.73 -5.60
CA CYS A 154 0.78 8.71 -6.76
C CYS A 154 1.73 7.51 -6.75
N ILE A 155 2.29 7.17 -5.59
CA ILE A 155 3.13 5.98 -5.41
C ILE A 155 2.33 4.72 -5.74
N GLU A 156 1.14 4.59 -5.16
CA GLU A 156 0.25 3.45 -5.42
C GLU A 156 -0.19 3.38 -6.88
N ALA A 157 -0.56 4.51 -7.49
CA ALA A 157 -0.90 4.59 -8.91
C ALA A 157 0.28 4.18 -9.81
N THR A 158 1.50 4.52 -9.42
CA THR A 158 2.73 4.12 -10.13
C THR A 158 2.93 2.62 -10.08
N LYS A 159 2.76 1.99 -8.90
CA LYS A 159 2.82 0.54 -8.73
C LYS A 159 1.78 -0.18 -9.59
N ILE A 160 0.53 0.26 -9.52
CA ILE A 160 -0.56 -0.33 -10.31
C ILE A 160 -0.28 -0.18 -11.81
N LYS A 161 0.18 1.00 -12.24
CA LYS A 161 0.53 1.22 -13.65
C LYS A 161 1.64 0.28 -14.11
N ALA A 162 2.67 0.11 -13.29
CA ALA A 162 3.77 -0.79 -13.57
C ALA A 162 3.30 -2.26 -13.65
N ASP A 163 2.50 -2.72 -12.68
CA ASP A 163 1.97 -4.09 -12.70
C ASP A 163 1.08 -4.34 -13.92
N VAL A 164 0.21 -3.39 -14.27
CA VAL A 164 -0.60 -3.49 -15.49
C VAL A 164 0.28 -3.61 -16.74
N LEU A 165 1.32 -2.78 -16.85
CA LEU A 165 2.26 -2.85 -17.98
C LEU A 165 2.96 -4.22 -18.06
N GLY A 166 3.37 -4.78 -16.92
CA GLY A 166 3.92 -6.13 -16.85
C GLY A 166 2.92 -7.19 -17.31
N LYS A 167 1.67 -7.13 -16.84
CA LYS A 167 0.60 -8.08 -17.21
C LYS A 167 0.23 -8.06 -18.71
N ILE A 168 0.39 -6.92 -19.37
CA ILE A 168 0.13 -6.79 -20.82
C ILE A 168 1.40 -6.93 -21.67
N GLY A 169 2.52 -7.37 -21.08
CA GLY A 169 3.76 -7.67 -21.80
C GLY A 169 4.62 -6.46 -22.16
N ARG A 170 4.38 -5.28 -21.54
CA ARG A 170 5.13 -4.04 -21.77
C ARG A 170 6.21 -3.84 -20.70
N GLY A 171 7.14 -4.81 -20.58
CA GLY A 171 8.10 -4.89 -19.46
C GLY A 171 9.08 -3.72 -19.41
N ASP A 172 9.57 -3.22 -20.54
CA ASP A 172 10.49 -2.06 -20.54
C ASP A 172 9.78 -0.80 -20.03
N GLU A 173 8.54 -0.58 -20.40
CA GLU A 173 7.75 0.55 -19.93
C GLU A 173 7.39 0.41 -18.43
N MET A 174 7.21 -0.82 -17.94
CA MET A 174 7.05 -1.09 -16.51
C MET A 174 8.27 -0.59 -15.73
N ILE A 175 9.48 -0.94 -16.18
CA ILE A 175 10.73 -0.52 -15.53
C ILE A 175 10.87 1.01 -15.58
N GLU A 176 10.57 1.62 -16.73
CA GLU A 176 10.61 3.07 -16.89
C GLU A 176 9.67 3.80 -15.95
N VAL A 177 8.41 3.35 -15.82
CA VAL A 177 7.41 3.94 -14.93
C VAL A 177 7.85 3.88 -13.48
N LEU A 178 8.42 2.74 -13.04
CA LEU A 178 8.94 2.59 -11.66
C LEU A 178 10.13 3.51 -11.41
N ALA A 179 11.08 3.58 -12.33
CA ALA A 179 12.25 4.45 -12.23
C ALA A 179 11.85 5.93 -12.17
N GLN A 180 10.94 6.36 -13.05
CA GLN A 180 10.38 7.72 -13.02
C GLN A 180 9.64 8.02 -11.72
N GLY A 181 8.91 7.04 -11.17
CA GLY A 181 8.25 7.15 -9.88
C GLY A 181 9.24 7.40 -8.74
N ILE A 182 10.36 6.67 -8.71
CA ILE A 182 11.42 6.87 -7.71
C ILE A 182 12.03 8.27 -7.82
N VAL A 183 12.29 8.75 -9.03
CA VAL A 183 12.83 10.11 -9.25
C VAL A 183 11.84 11.18 -8.80
N LYS A 184 10.56 11.00 -9.08
CA LYS A 184 9.52 12.00 -8.83
C LYS A 184 9.03 12.03 -7.39
N TYR A 185 8.88 10.87 -6.76
CA TYR A 185 8.24 10.73 -5.44
C TYR A 185 9.22 10.34 -4.32
N GLY A 186 10.50 10.22 -4.66
CA GLY A 186 11.56 9.84 -3.72
C GLY A 186 11.78 8.33 -3.64
N MET A 187 12.79 7.97 -2.87
CA MET A 187 13.21 6.56 -2.67
C MET A 187 12.24 5.84 -1.72
N ASN A 188 11.03 5.60 -2.18
CA ASN A 188 10.08 4.74 -1.45
C ASN A 188 10.51 3.27 -1.57
N LYS A 189 10.57 2.53 -0.45
CA LYS A 189 11.01 1.13 -0.41
C LYS A 189 10.25 0.22 -1.36
N THR A 190 8.94 0.43 -1.48
CA THR A 190 8.10 -0.37 -2.37
C THR A 190 8.47 -0.15 -3.84
N LEU A 191 8.64 1.12 -4.27
CA LEU A 191 9.04 1.42 -5.64
C LEU A 191 10.44 0.89 -5.95
N LEU A 192 11.38 1.03 -5.00
CA LEU A 192 12.73 0.46 -5.15
C LEU A 192 12.66 -1.06 -5.33
N TYR A 193 11.89 -1.74 -4.48
CA TYR A 193 11.76 -3.18 -4.50
C TYR A 193 11.12 -3.67 -5.80
N ASP A 194 10.00 -3.05 -6.22
CA ASP A 194 9.30 -3.40 -7.46
C ASP A 194 10.17 -3.16 -8.70
N CYS A 195 10.95 -2.06 -8.71
CA CYS A 195 11.91 -1.79 -9.80
C CYS A 195 13.04 -2.84 -9.84
N GLY A 196 13.58 -3.22 -8.68
CA GLY A 196 14.55 -4.30 -8.57
C GLY A 196 14.00 -5.62 -9.11
N LEU A 197 12.78 -5.99 -8.75
CA LEU A 197 12.11 -7.20 -9.26
C LEU A 197 11.88 -7.15 -10.77
N ALA A 198 11.43 -6.03 -11.28
CA ALA A 198 11.19 -5.85 -12.72
C ALA A 198 12.50 -6.05 -13.52
N LEU A 199 13.58 -5.46 -13.05
CA LEU A 199 14.92 -5.62 -13.64
C LEU A 199 15.43 -7.06 -13.52
N TYR A 200 15.24 -7.70 -12.36
CA TYR A 200 15.61 -9.10 -12.15
C TYR A 200 14.90 -10.02 -13.15
N ASN A 201 13.59 -9.85 -13.31
CA ASN A 201 12.78 -10.62 -14.24
C ASN A 201 13.16 -10.37 -15.72
N ALA A 202 13.73 -9.20 -16.01
CA ALA A 202 14.31 -8.86 -17.31
C ALA A 202 15.76 -9.38 -17.49
N ASN A 203 16.27 -10.21 -16.56
CA ASN A 203 17.66 -10.70 -16.49
C ASN A 203 18.73 -9.59 -16.37
N LYS A 204 18.34 -8.38 -15.97
CA LYS A 204 19.24 -7.25 -15.71
C LYS A 204 19.71 -7.29 -14.24
N TYR A 205 20.43 -8.37 -13.89
CA TYR A 205 20.74 -8.70 -12.49
C TYR A 205 21.63 -7.66 -11.81
N ARG A 206 22.58 -7.08 -12.55
CA ARG A 206 23.48 -6.05 -12.01
C ARG A 206 22.72 -4.79 -11.64
N GLU A 207 21.84 -4.33 -12.53
CA GLU A 207 20.98 -3.18 -12.29
C GLU A 207 19.99 -3.45 -11.15
N ALA A 208 19.37 -4.63 -11.13
CA ALA A 208 18.47 -5.05 -10.07
C ALA A 208 19.13 -4.99 -8.69
N SER A 209 20.40 -5.45 -8.58
CA SER A 209 21.14 -5.44 -7.33
C SER A 209 21.32 -4.04 -6.74
N MET A 210 21.40 -2.99 -7.55
CA MET A 210 21.55 -1.61 -7.08
C MET A 210 20.31 -1.15 -6.28
N TYR A 211 19.12 -1.51 -6.72
CA TYR A 211 17.87 -1.17 -6.03
C TYR A 211 17.70 -1.92 -4.72
N PHE A 212 18.03 -3.22 -4.70
CA PHE A 212 17.99 -4.00 -3.48
C PHE A 212 19.08 -3.55 -2.47
N LEU A 213 20.28 -3.19 -2.93
CA LEU A 213 21.32 -2.61 -2.08
C LEU A 213 20.89 -1.28 -1.48
N ALA A 214 20.16 -0.43 -2.21
CA ALA A 214 19.64 0.82 -1.68
C ALA A 214 18.71 0.55 -0.46
N ILE A 215 17.84 -0.46 -0.54
CA ILE A 215 16.96 -0.84 0.58
C ILE A 215 17.77 -1.36 1.76
N VAL A 216 18.71 -2.30 1.53
CA VAL A 216 19.54 -2.91 2.59
C VAL A 216 20.41 -1.88 3.30
N ASN A 217 20.89 -0.87 2.57
CA ASN A 217 21.66 0.24 3.13
C ASN A 217 20.80 1.34 3.78
N GLY A 218 19.47 1.13 3.91
CA GLY A 218 18.58 2.06 4.60
C GLY A 218 18.26 3.34 3.84
N LEU A 219 18.48 3.38 2.52
CA LEU A 219 18.19 4.57 1.70
C LEU A 219 16.69 4.74 1.37
N GLY A 220 15.92 3.66 1.48
CA GLY A 220 14.48 3.70 1.19
C GLY A 220 13.66 4.16 2.40
N VAL A 221 12.60 4.95 2.15
CA VAL A 221 11.62 5.35 3.15
C VAL A 221 10.35 4.51 3.04
N ASP A 222 9.71 4.25 4.18
CA ASP A 222 8.41 3.59 4.21
C ASP A 222 7.29 4.60 3.90
N SER A 223 6.15 4.11 3.41
CA SER A 223 4.94 4.92 3.28
C SER A 223 4.47 5.40 4.67
N MET A 224 4.02 6.64 4.77
CA MET A 224 3.49 7.17 6.03
C MET A 224 2.09 6.67 6.35
N TYR A 225 1.32 6.22 5.34
CA TYR A 225 -0.10 5.90 5.47
C TYR A 225 -0.42 4.45 5.15
N PHE A 226 0.42 3.79 4.36
CA PHE A 226 0.29 2.38 4.01
C PHE A 226 1.48 1.65 4.62
N THR A 227 1.28 1.12 5.82
CA THR A 227 2.30 0.26 6.44
C THR A 227 2.20 -1.12 5.79
N ASP A 228 2.99 -1.32 4.75
CA ASP A 228 3.25 -2.65 4.24
C ASP A 228 4.16 -3.36 5.26
N VAL A 229 3.63 -4.42 5.86
CA VAL A 229 4.35 -5.19 6.89
C VAL A 229 5.45 -6.08 6.27
N GLN A 230 5.68 -5.97 4.96
CA GLN A 230 6.75 -6.70 4.30
C GLN A 230 8.12 -6.24 4.81
N ASP A 231 8.91 -7.19 5.22
CA ASP A 231 10.32 -6.93 5.56
C ASP A 231 11.13 -6.80 4.27
N TYR A 232 11.08 -5.60 3.69
CA TYR A 232 11.82 -5.30 2.46
C TYR A 232 13.33 -5.52 2.60
N THR A 233 13.88 -5.38 3.80
CA THR A 233 15.31 -5.64 4.04
C THR A 233 15.62 -7.12 3.85
N TYR A 234 14.85 -8.00 4.51
CA TYR A 234 15.00 -9.44 4.34
C TYR A 234 14.77 -9.87 2.89
N LEU A 235 13.69 -9.42 2.26
CA LEU A 235 13.37 -9.76 0.88
C LEU A 235 14.47 -9.30 -0.09
N SER A 236 15.00 -8.09 0.12
CA SER A 236 16.09 -7.56 -0.71
C SER A 236 17.38 -8.36 -0.55
N LEU A 237 17.71 -8.83 0.65
CA LEU A 237 18.86 -9.73 0.87
C LEU A 237 18.73 -11.05 0.09
N VAL A 238 17.52 -11.61 0.08
CA VAL A 238 17.23 -12.82 -0.72
C VAL A 238 17.46 -12.55 -2.21
N TRP A 239 16.91 -11.45 -2.75
CA TRP A 239 17.09 -11.12 -4.17
C TRP A 239 18.53 -10.75 -4.52
N LEU A 240 19.26 -10.07 -3.61
CA LEU A 240 20.69 -9.81 -3.80
C LEU A 240 21.48 -11.10 -3.95
N SER A 241 21.21 -12.10 -3.13
CA SER A 241 21.87 -13.40 -3.26
C SER A 241 21.68 -13.99 -4.66
N CYS A 242 20.45 -13.90 -5.20
CA CYS A 242 20.13 -14.37 -6.54
C CYS A 242 20.79 -13.51 -7.63
N CYS A 243 20.75 -12.18 -7.51
CA CYS A 243 21.38 -11.28 -8.47
C CYS A 243 22.89 -11.57 -8.64
N TYR A 244 23.60 -11.64 -7.53
CA TYR A 244 25.05 -11.94 -7.56
C TYR A 244 25.36 -13.36 -8.04
N TRP A 245 24.47 -14.33 -7.73
CA TRP A 245 24.59 -15.68 -8.27
C TRP A 245 24.55 -15.70 -9.80
N TYR A 246 23.53 -15.05 -10.39
CA TYR A 246 23.36 -15.00 -11.84
C TYR A 246 24.38 -14.11 -12.56
N ASN A 247 24.96 -13.12 -11.86
CA ASN A 247 26.09 -12.34 -12.37
C ASN A 247 27.44 -13.09 -12.32
N GLY A 248 27.46 -14.33 -11.80
CA GLY A 248 28.69 -15.12 -11.67
C GLY A 248 29.50 -14.85 -10.39
N GLU A 249 29.09 -13.91 -9.58
CA GLU A 249 29.72 -13.49 -8.31
C GLU A 249 29.21 -14.34 -7.13
N LYS A 250 29.31 -15.66 -7.25
CA LYS A 250 28.68 -16.64 -6.37
C LYS A 250 29.04 -16.48 -4.90
N LEU A 251 30.30 -16.15 -4.59
CA LEU A 251 30.77 -15.94 -3.22
C LEU A 251 30.08 -14.72 -2.55
N ILE A 252 29.85 -13.67 -3.32
CA ILE A 252 29.10 -12.49 -2.83
C ILE A 252 27.64 -12.87 -2.63
N GLY A 253 27.05 -13.59 -3.58
CA GLY A 253 25.68 -14.10 -3.47
C GLY A 253 25.51 -14.96 -2.22
N LYS A 254 26.45 -15.86 -1.92
CA LYS A 254 26.45 -16.68 -0.70
C LYS A 254 26.46 -15.82 0.57
N ARG A 255 27.27 -14.76 0.64
CA ARG A 255 27.28 -13.86 1.80
C ARG A 255 25.92 -13.22 2.07
N PHE A 256 25.24 -12.73 1.05
CA PHE A 256 23.88 -12.19 1.20
C PHE A 256 22.88 -13.27 1.61
N HIS A 257 23.01 -14.47 1.09
CA HIS A 257 22.19 -15.60 1.49
C HIS A 257 22.36 -15.92 2.99
N GLU A 258 23.61 -16.00 3.49
CA GLU A 258 23.88 -16.26 4.90
C GLU A 258 23.31 -15.17 5.82
N ILE A 259 23.36 -13.89 5.40
CA ILE A 259 22.72 -12.81 6.16
C ILE A 259 21.20 -12.99 6.21
N ALA A 260 20.56 -13.27 5.07
CA ALA A 260 19.11 -13.52 5.00
C ALA A 260 18.71 -14.76 5.83
N LYS A 261 19.52 -15.82 5.79
CA LYS A 261 19.35 -17.06 6.59
C LYS A 261 19.43 -16.79 8.08
N ALA A 262 20.38 -15.96 8.52
CA ALA A 262 20.47 -15.57 9.93
C ALA A 262 19.24 -14.82 10.43
N MET A 263 18.56 -14.06 9.56
CA MET A 263 17.31 -13.37 9.90
C MET A 263 16.12 -14.32 9.97
N ARG A 264 16.01 -15.29 9.05
CA ARG A 264 14.85 -16.21 8.94
C ARG A 264 15.29 -17.62 8.49
N PRO A 265 15.90 -18.41 9.38
CA PRO A 265 16.48 -19.72 9.00
C PRO A 265 15.43 -20.71 8.48
N ASP A 266 14.21 -20.66 9.00
CA ASP A 266 13.13 -21.59 8.66
C ASP A 266 12.29 -21.13 7.44
N SER A 267 12.69 -20.04 6.78
CA SER A 267 11.96 -19.56 5.59
C SER A 267 12.06 -20.59 4.45
N PRO A 268 10.92 -20.99 3.83
CA PRO A 268 10.95 -21.91 2.69
C PRO A 268 11.86 -21.45 1.55
N THR A 269 11.97 -20.14 1.33
CA THR A 269 12.89 -19.56 0.33
C THR A 269 14.34 -19.82 0.68
N ILE A 270 14.73 -19.64 1.94
CA ILE A 270 16.09 -19.90 2.41
C ILE A 270 16.41 -21.39 2.26
N ILE A 271 15.55 -22.26 2.76
CA ILE A 271 15.73 -23.72 2.67
C ILE A 271 15.87 -24.16 1.20
N ASN A 272 15.07 -23.58 0.30
CA ASN A 272 15.18 -23.90 -1.12
C ASN A 272 16.49 -23.40 -1.74
N ASN A 273 16.97 -22.23 -1.34
CA ASN A 273 18.19 -21.61 -1.87
C ASN A 273 19.47 -22.32 -1.38
N GLU A 274 19.45 -23.03 -0.24
CA GLU A 274 20.56 -23.85 0.24
C GLU A 274 21.07 -24.87 -0.81
N LYS A 275 20.20 -25.34 -1.70
CA LYS A 275 20.59 -26.25 -2.80
C LYS A 275 21.64 -25.64 -3.72
N PHE A 276 21.69 -24.32 -3.80
CA PHE A 276 22.64 -23.57 -4.62
C PHE A 276 23.81 -23.09 -3.77
N PHE A 277 23.56 -22.36 -2.70
CA PHE A 277 24.59 -21.70 -1.90
C PHE A 277 25.37 -22.63 -0.98
N GLY A 278 24.80 -23.75 -0.56
CA GLY A 278 25.50 -24.79 0.22
C GLY A 278 26.61 -25.53 -0.53
N LYS A 279 26.67 -25.34 -1.87
CA LYS A 279 27.70 -25.99 -2.73
C LYS A 279 28.86 -25.07 -3.14
N VAL A 280 28.84 -23.82 -2.71
CA VAL A 280 29.84 -22.78 -3.05
C VAL A 280 30.87 -22.59 -1.93
#